data_889534bf42c6cbde6596a9a37f0c37e2
#
_entry.id   889534bf42c6cbde6596a9a37f0c37e2
#
_cell.length_a   1.000
_cell.length_b   1.000
_cell.length_c   1.000
_cell.angle_alpha   90.00
_cell.angle_beta   90.00
_cell.angle_gamma   90.00
#
_symmetry.space_group_name_H-M   'P 1'
#
loop_
_entity.id
_entity.type
_entity.pdbx_description
1 polymer ?
#
loop_
_entity_poly.entity_id
_entity_poly.type
_entity_poly.pdbx_seq_one_letter_code
_entity_poly.pdbx_strand_id
1 'polypeptide(L)'
;MVVEVYRLLDSFPKFENYALCDQIRRAIVSVPSNLAEGTGRTSAKEQLHFYEISYGSLMEAYNQLIIAADLKYIGDNNLKELEPQIDVVARMLNGPRSSLMKKLNDNSKR
;
A
#
# COMPACT_ATOMS: atom_id res chain seq x y z
N MET A 1 8.24 2.85 6.36
CA MET A 1 7.90 1.88 5.29
C MET A 1 8.39 2.31 3.92
N VAL A 2 8.01 3.47 3.42
CA VAL A 2 8.40 3.92 2.07
C VAL A 2 9.92 4.01 1.90
N VAL A 3 10.61 4.62 2.86
CA VAL A 3 12.07 4.80 2.81
C VAL A 3 12.78 3.44 2.79
N GLU A 4 12.36 2.50 3.61
CA GLU A 4 12.94 1.16 3.68
C GLU A 4 12.76 0.42 2.35
N VAL A 5 11.58 0.54 1.75
CA VAL A 5 11.30 -0.08 0.44
C VAL A 5 12.21 0.52 -0.63
N TYR A 6 12.35 1.85 -0.67
CA TYR A 6 13.25 2.51 -1.62
C TYR A 6 14.69 2.01 -1.50
N ARG A 7 15.18 1.84 -0.26
CA ARG A 7 16.53 1.31 -0.02
C ARG A 7 16.71 -0.09 -0.57
N LEU A 8 15.68 -0.94 -0.45
CA LEU A 8 15.72 -2.30 -0.99
C LEU A 8 15.85 -2.31 -2.51
N LEU A 9 15.30 -1.31 -3.19
CA LEU A 9 15.37 -1.26 -4.65
C LEU A 9 16.80 -1.11 -5.18
N ASP A 10 17.72 -0.61 -4.37
CA ASP A 10 19.14 -0.48 -4.76
C ASP A 10 19.81 -1.83 -5.00
N SER A 11 19.28 -2.91 -4.42
CA SER A 11 19.80 -4.27 -4.61
C SER A 11 19.24 -4.99 -5.83
N PHE A 12 18.28 -4.39 -6.52
CA PHE A 12 17.67 -5.00 -7.71
C PHE A 12 18.62 -4.89 -8.91
N PRO A 13 18.55 -5.84 -9.86
CA PRO A 13 19.30 -5.75 -11.11
C PRO A 13 18.90 -4.48 -11.87
N LYS A 14 19.86 -3.89 -12.59
CA LYS A 14 19.63 -2.65 -13.34
C LYS A 14 18.53 -2.79 -14.40
N PHE A 15 18.37 -3.97 -14.99
CA PHE A 15 17.31 -4.18 -15.99
C PHE A 15 15.91 -4.09 -15.41
N GLU A 16 15.75 -4.20 -14.08
CA GLU A 16 14.45 -4.03 -13.42
C GLU A 16 14.14 -2.57 -13.07
N ASN A 17 15.10 -1.66 -13.26
CA ASN A 17 14.95 -0.28 -12.78
C ASN A 17 13.73 0.43 -13.35
N TYR A 18 13.41 0.21 -14.63
CA TYR A 18 12.23 0.78 -15.30
C TYR A 18 11.07 -0.23 -15.43
N ALA A 19 11.18 -1.36 -14.78
CA ALA A 19 10.15 -2.41 -14.78
C ALA A 19 9.64 -2.61 -13.34
N LEU A 20 10.10 -3.66 -12.66
CA LEU A 20 9.60 -3.99 -11.32
C LEU A 20 9.87 -2.89 -10.28
N CYS A 21 11.07 -2.30 -10.30
CA CYS A 21 11.39 -1.19 -9.38
C CYS A 21 10.44 -0.02 -9.55
N ASP A 22 10.15 0.35 -10.80
CA ASP A 22 9.24 1.47 -11.08
C ASP A 22 7.82 1.19 -10.57
N GLN A 23 7.34 -0.03 -10.77
CA GLN A 23 6.03 -0.46 -10.28
C GLN A 23 5.98 -0.42 -8.75
N ILE A 24 7.02 -0.89 -8.06
CA ILE A 24 7.09 -0.88 -6.60
C ILE A 24 7.09 0.57 -6.08
N ARG A 25 7.89 1.45 -6.69
CA ARG A 25 7.93 2.87 -6.31
C ARG A 25 6.55 3.51 -6.41
N ARG A 26 5.86 3.30 -7.52
CA ARG A 26 4.52 3.86 -7.73
C ARG A 26 3.53 3.33 -6.70
N ALA A 27 3.51 2.02 -6.48
CA ALA A 27 2.59 1.40 -5.55
C ALA A 27 2.83 1.89 -4.12
N ILE A 28 4.09 1.89 -3.66
CA ILE A 28 4.40 2.22 -2.27
C ILE A 28 4.14 3.71 -1.96
N VAL A 29 4.39 4.62 -2.90
CA VAL A 29 4.12 6.05 -2.73
C VAL A 29 2.62 6.33 -2.80
N SER A 30 1.89 5.56 -3.60
CA SER A 30 0.43 5.66 -3.71
C SER A 30 -0.28 5.43 -2.37
N VAL A 31 0.31 4.62 -1.48
CA VAL A 31 -0.29 4.33 -0.16
C VAL A 31 -0.48 5.60 0.65
N PRO A 32 0.58 6.34 1.04
CA PRO A 32 0.40 7.57 1.81
C PRO A 32 -0.28 8.69 1.02
N SER A 33 -0.07 8.76 -0.29
CA SER A 33 -0.67 9.81 -1.13
C SER A 33 -2.19 9.71 -1.15
N ASN A 34 -2.73 8.52 -1.32
CA ASN A 34 -4.18 8.32 -1.34
C ASN A 34 -4.79 8.40 0.06
N LEU A 35 -4.04 8.00 1.10
CA LEU A 35 -4.48 8.21 2.47
C LEU A 35 -4.64 9.71 2.76
N ALA A 36 -3.67 10.52 2.38
CA ALA A 36 -3.72 11.98 2.54
C ALA A 36 -4.89 12.58 1.75
N GLU A 37 -5.09 12.16 0.51
CA GLU A 37 -6.21 12.62 -0.32
C GLU A 37 -7.55 12.28 0.35
N GLY A 38 -7.72 11.06 0.84
CA GLY A 38 -8.94 10.64 1.50
C GLY A 38 -9.22 11.43 2.77
N THR A 39 -8.18 11.70 3.56
CA THR A 39 -8.31 12.48 4.79
C THR A 39 -8.79 13.91 4.51
N GLY A 40 -8.41 14.47 3.36
CA GLY A 40 -8.80 15.83 2.96
C GLY A 40 -10.20 15.92 2.35
N ARG A 41 -10.88 14.82 2.09
CA ARG A 41 -12.21 14.82 1.48
C ARG A 41 -13.29 14.97 2.55
N THR A 42 -14.42 15.61 2.18
CA THR A 42 -15.52 15.86 3.11
C THR A 42 -16.61 14.79 3.05
N SER A 43 -16.82 14.16 1.88
CA SER A 43 -17.84 13.13 1.76
C SER A 43 -17.30 11.76 2.15
N ALA A 44 -18.12 10.96 2.84
CA ALA A 44 -17.76 9.61 3.24
C ALA A 44 -17.46 8.73 2.01
N LYS A 45 -18.21 8.90 0.93
CA LYS A 45 -18.02 8.16 -0.31
C LYS A 45 -16.65 8.43 -0.94
N GLU A 46 -16.23 9.70 -0.99
CA GLU A 46 -14.93 10.08 -1.53
C GLU A 46 -13.79 9.61 -0.62
N GLN A 47 -13.94 9.75 0.69
CA GLN A 47 -12.97 9.24 1.66
C GLN A 47 -12.74 7.75 1.47
N LEU A 48 -13.82 6.98 1.38
CA LEU A 48 -13.74 5.54 1.18
C LEU A 48 -13.04 5.20 -0.13
N HIS A 49 -13.34 5.92 -1.20
CA HIS A 49 -12.71 5.72 -2.51
C HIS A 49 -11.18 5.78 -2.42
N PHE A 50 -10.64 6.83 -1.78
CA PHE A 50 -9.20 7.00 -1.65
C PHE A 50 -8.56 5.99 -0.69
N TYR A 51 -9.25 5.61 0.38
CA TYR A 51 -8.75 4.57 1.29
C TYR A 51 -8.71 3.20 0.62
N GLU A 52 -9.65 2.90 -0.25
CA GLU A 52 -9.64 1.67 -1.05
C GLU A 52 -8.47 1.62 -2.03
N ILE A 53 -8.18 2.74 -2.70
CA ILE A 53 -7.01 2.85 -3.58
C ILE A 53 -5.72 2.65 -2.77
N SER A 54 -5.61 3.31 -1.62
CA SER A 54 -4.45 3.20 -0.74
C SER A 54 -4.22 1.74 -0.30
N TYR A 55 -5.27 1.07 0.13
CA TYR A 55 -5.19 -0.34 0.55
C TYR A 55 -4.78 -1.25 -0.61
N GLY A 56 -5.39 -1.06 -1.78
CA GLY A 56 -5.04 -1.81 -2.99
C GLY A 56 -3.58 -1.63 -3.38
N SER A 57 -3.08 -0.39 -3.28
CA SER A 57 -1.67 -0.08 -3.56
C SER A 57 -0.73 -0.76 -2.57
N LEU A 58 -1.12 -0.83 -1.30
CA LEU A 58 -0.33 -1.54 -0.27
C LEU A 58 -0.24 -3.03 -0.60
N MET A 59 -1.35 -3.65 -0.96
CA MET A 59 -1.38 -5.07 -1.33
C MET A 59 -0.58 -5.34 -2.60
N GLU A 60 -0.65 -4.44 -3.57
CA GLU A 60 0.14 -4.53 -4.80
C GLU A 60 1.64 -4.47 -4.50
N ALA A 61 2.07 -3.48 -3.70
CA ALA A 61 3.47 -3.35 -3.30
C ALA A 61 3.96 -4.57 -2.55
N TYR A 62 3.16 -5.09 -1.62
CA TYR A 62 3.50 -6.30 -0.87
C TYR A 62 3.69 -7.50 -1.80
N ASN A 63 2.76 -7.69 -2.73
CA ASN A 63 2.87 -8.77 -3.72
C ASN A 63 4.15 -8.66 -4.55
N GLN A 64 4.48 -7.46 -5.00
CA GLN A 64 5.68 -7.21 -5.79
C GLN A 64 6.97 -7.46 -4.99
N LEU A 65 6.97 -7.15 -3.69
CA LEU A 65 8.09 -7.44 -2.80
C LEU A 65 8.24 -8.95 -2.56
N ILE A 66 7.14 -9.68 -2.47
CA ILE A 66 7.17 -11.16 -2.40
C ILE A 66 7.82 -11.71 -3.67
N ILE A 67 7.43 -11.22 -4.84
CA ILE A 67 8.03 -11.62 -6.12
C ILE A 67 9.54 -11.32 -6.11
N ALA A 68 9.93 -10.14 -5.63
CA ALA A 68 11.33 -9.75 -5.55
C ALA A 68 12.14 -10.70 -4.64
N ALA A 69 11.57 -11.12 -3.53
CA ALA A 69 12.20 -12.10 -2.64
C ALA A 69 12.32 -13.47 -3.31
N ASP A 70 11.30 -13.90 -4.03
CA ASP A 70 11.32 -15.15 -4.79
C ASP A 70 12.39 -15.14 -5.89
N LEU A 71 12.58 -13.99 -6.53
CA LEU A 71 13.62 -13.78 -7.54
C LEU A 71 15.01 -13.55 -6.94
N LYS A 72 15.12 -13.53 -5.61
CA LYS A 72 16.38 -13.28 -4.88
C LYS A 72 16.95 -11.86 -5.08
N TYR A 73 16.12 -10.90 -5.44
CA TYR A 73 16.53 -9.50 -5.53
C TYR A 73 16.66 -8.87 -4.15
N ILE A 74 15.89 -9.36 -3.19
CA ILE A 74 15.99 -9.00 -1.77
C ILE A 74 16.04 -10.30 -0.96
N GLY A 75 16.55 -10.21 0.28
CA GLY A 75 16.59 -11.37 1.17
C GLY A 75 15.22 -11.62 1.83
N ASP A 76 14.98 -12.87 2.23
CA ASP A 76 13.77 -13.22 2.97
C ASP A 76 13.67 -12.44 4.28
N ASN A 77 14.80 -12.14 4.92
CA ASN A 77 14.83 -11.34 6.14
C ASN A 77 14.37 -9.90 5.89
N ASN A 78 14.70 -9.32 4.75
CA ASN A 78 14.25 -7.98 4.39
C ASN A 78 12.72 -7.93 4.31
N LEU A 79 12.12 -8.93 3.69
CA LEU A 79 10.67 -9.03 3.59
C LEU A 79 10.03 -9.20 4.97
N LYS A 80 10.58 -10.10 5.79
CA LYS A 80 10.09 -10.34 7.16
C LYS A 80 10.12 -9.08 8.04
N GLU A 81 11.14 -8.24 7.87
CA GLU A 81 11.25 -6.98 8.62
C GLU A 81 10.21 -5.96 8.17
N LEU A 82 9.78 -6.00 6.91
CA LEU A 82 8.75 -5.11 6.39
C LEU A 82 7.33 -5.56 6.76
N GLU A 83 7.09 -6.85 6.91
CA GLU A 83 5.77 -7.40 7.12
C GLU A 83 5.03 -6.78 8.32
N PRO A 84 5.66 -6.57 9.50
CA PRO A 84 4.99 -5.88 10.60
C PRO A 84 4.57 -4.45 10.26
N GLN A 85 5.39 -3.73 9.50
CA GLN A 85 5.07 -2.36 9.06
C GLN A 85 3.88 -2.35 8.10
N ILE A 86 3.86 -3.28 7.16
CA ILE A 86 2.76 -3.46 6.21
C ILE A 86 1.47 -3.79 6.97
N ASP A 87 1.55 -4.66 7.96
CA ASP A 87 0.42 -5.06 8.78
C ASP A 87 -0.17 -3.87 9.57
N VAL A 88 0.68 -3.05 10.16
CA VAL A 88 0.27 -1.84 10.87
C VAL A 88 -0.47 -0.89 9.93
N VAL A 89 0.09 -0.62 8.74
CA VAL A 89 -0.53 0.28 7.76
C VAL A 89 -1.86 -0.30 7.26
N ALA A 90 -1.92 -1.61 7.02
CA ALA A 90 -3.15 -2.29 6.62
C ALA A 90 -4.26 -2.09 7.66
N ARG A 91 -3.93 -2.24 8.95
CA ARG A 91 -4.89 -2.02 10.03
C ARG A 91 -5.34 -0.56 10.12
N MET A 92 -4.41 0.38 9.95
CA MET A 92 -4.70 1.81 9.94
C MET A 92 -5.67 2.19 8.82
N LEU A 93 -5.62 1.50 7.69
CA LEU A 93 -6.52 1.72 6.56
C LEU A 93 -7.84 0.99 6.74
N ASN A 94 -7.82 -0.24 7.27
CA ASN A 94 -9.01 -1.08 7.41
C ASN A 94 -10.01 -0.52 8.43
N GLY A 95 -9.56 0.11 9.50
CA GLY A 95 -10.44 0.72 10.49
C GLY A 95 -11.36 1.77 9.89
N PRO A 96 -10.80 2.87 9.33
CA PRO A 96 -11.61 3.90 8.65
C PRO A 96 -12.43 3.35 7.48
N ARG A 97 -11.86 2.44 6.70
CA ARG A 97 -12.52 1.81 5.56
C ARG A 97 -13.80 1.09 5.99
N SER A 98 -13.69 0.24 7.02
CA SER A 98 -14.84 -0.52 7.54
C SER A 98 -15.92 0.41 8.12
N SER A 99 -15.51 1.44 8.85
CA SER A 99 -16.43 2.42 9.42
C SER A 99 -17.19 3.19 8.35
N LEU A 100 -16.50 3.60 7.27
CA LEU A 100 -17.12 4.32 6.16
C LEU A 100 -18.06 3.42 5.36
N MET A 101 -17.69 2.17 5.13
CA MET A 101 -18.54 1.19 4.45
C MET A 101 -19.83 0.97 5.23
N LYS A 102 -19.74 0.80 6.55
CA LYS A 102 -20.91 0.63 7.42
C LYS A 102 -21.81 1.87 7.37
N LYS A 103 -21.23 3.05 7.45
CA LYS A 103 -21.98 4.33 7.39
C LYS A 103 -22.74 4.46 6.08
N LEU A 104 -22.11 4.14 4.95
CA LEU A 104 -22.74 4.22 3.63
C LEU A 104 -23.84 3.17 3.48
N ASN A 105 -23.64 1.95 3.98
CA ASN A 105 -24.66 0.90 3.97
C ASN A 105 -25.87 1.27 4.82
N ASP A 106 -25.66 1.82 6.02
CA ASP A 106 -26.73 2.27 6.91
C ASP A 106 -27.55 3.39 6.26
N ASN A 107 -26.89 4.32 5.58
CA ASN A 107 -27.54 5.40 4.85
C ASN A 107 -28.36 4.86 3.65
N SER A 108 -27.89 3.82 2.98
CA SER A 108 -28.56 3.21 1.84
C SER A 108 -29.85 2.50 2.24
N LYS A 109 -29.98 2.07 3.51
CA LYS A 109 -31.17 1.37 4.03
C LYS A 109 -32.31 2.31 4.42
N ARG A 110 -32.06 3.60 4.39
CA ARG A 110 -33.05 4.64 4.69
C ARG A 110 -33.67 5.11 3.39
#